data_a97760e091a998997e91d2d1b6ba1344
#
_entry.id   a97760e091a998997e91d2d1b6ba1344
#
_cell.length_a   1.000
_cell.length_b   1.000
_cell.length_c   1.000
_cell.angle_alpha   90.00
_cell.angle_beta   90.00
_cell.angle_gamma   90.00
#
_symmetry.space_group_name_H-M   'P 1'
#
loop_
_entity.id
_entity.type
_entity.pdbx_description
1 polymer ?
#
loop_
_entity_poly.entity_id
_entity_poly.type
_entity_poly.pdbx_seq_one_letter_code
_entity_poly.pdbx_strand_id
1 'polypeptide(L)'
;MKKSLLLASILALLAAGCSTTEINEPMGLNAPFPELENMTADGSEVDLEGNVSGDSLSQTALDELAASGELADRSIYFDYDRYAIKEEFQGLIGNHAAFINKHSAGVVIYGNADYRGSHEYNLALGQKRAVAVKQALEALGVDMSAIETVSFGEEHANQECTGSTCGQDRRADIGYVGE
;
A
#
# COMPACT_ATOMS: atom_id res chain seq x y z
N MET A 1 53.03 -60.24 17.61
CA MET A 1 54.21 -59.54 18.12
C MET A 1 53.88 -58.04 18.09
N LYS A 2 53.72 -57.49 19.30
CA LYS A 2 54.46 -56.30 19.81
C LYS A 2 54.30 -55.06 18.87
N LYS A 3 53.89 -53.90 19.26
CA LYS A 3 53.95 -53.06 20.48
C LYS A 3 53.16 -51.80 20.15
N SER A 4 52.35 -51.31 21.00
CA SER A 4 52.64 -50.30 22.07
C SER A 4 52.62 -48.84 21.63
N LEU A 5 51.60 -48.12 22.17
CA LEU A 5 51.63 -46.80 22.86
C LEU A 5 52.11 -45.58 22.08
N LEU A 6 51.31 -44.57 22.04
CA LEU A 6 51.39 -43.45 22.99
C LEU A 6 50.23 -42.48 22.87
N LEU A 7 49.73 -42.15 24.04
CA LEU A 7 48.78 -41.05 24.32
C LEU A 7 49.33 -39.67 23.95
N ALA A 8 48.55 -38.82 23.40
CA ALA A 8 48.66 -37.39 23.60
C ALA A 8 47.30 -36.76 23.64
N SER A 9 46.88 -36.41 24.82
CA SER A 9 45.70 -35.59 25.13
C SER A 9 45.94 -34.18 24.62
N ILE A 10 45.05 -33.69 23.76
CA ILE A 10 44.90 -32.26 23.54
C ILE A 10 43.41 -31.92 23.79
N LEU A 11 43.20 -31.33 24.94
CA LEU A 11 41.99 -30.73 25.38
C LEU A 11 41.82 -29.40 24.63
N ALA A 12 41.02 -29.37 23.57
CA ALA A 12 40.63 -28.14 22.90
C ALA A 12 39.22 -27.76 23.37
N LEU A 13 39.14 -26.66 24.10
CA LEU A 13 37.88 -26.00 24.45
C LEU A 13 37.15 -25.61 23.18
N LEU A 14 36.05 -26.26 22.90
CA LEU A 14 35.05 -25.79 21.94
C LEU A 14 34.15 -24.81 22.66
N ALA A 15 34.43 -23.52 22.44
CA ALA A 15 33.44 -22.48 22.70
C ALA A 15 32.26 -22.71 21.72
N ALA A 16 31.17 -23.19 22.23
CA ALA A 16 29.91 -23.25 21.49
C ALA A 16 29.41 -21.82 21.24
N GLY A 17 29.77 -21.29 20.08
CA GLY A 17 29.09 -20.13 19.53
C GLY A 17 27.70 -20.56 19.08
N CYS A 18 26.68 -20.17 19.81
CA CYS A 18 25.31 -20.18 19.30
C CYS A 18 25.24 -19.18 18.15
N SER A 19 25.40 -19.65 16.94
CA SER A 19 24.96 -18.91 15.76
C SER A 19 23.44 -18.99 15.75
N THR A 20 22.78 -17.95 16.23
CA THR A 20 21.39 -17.69 15.92
C THR A 20 21.29 -17.54 14.42
N THR A 21 20.68 -18.52 13.78
CA THR A 21 20.24 -18.44 12.40
C THR A 21 19.25 -17.29 12.35
N GLU A 22 19.63 -16.18 11.75
CA GLU A 22 18.70 -15.10 11.41
C GLU A 22 17.65 -15.72 10.49
N ILE A 23 16.45 -15.85 11.02
CA ILE A 23 15.26 -16.14 10.24
C ILE A 23 15.11 -14.92 9.35
N ASN A 24 15.28 -15.12 8.06
CA ASN A 24 14.97 -14.11 7.04
C ASN A 24 13.50 -13.74 7.18
N GLU A 25 13.23 -12.69 7.95
CA GLU A 25 11.89 -12.11 8.02
C GLU A 25 11.53 -11.58 6.63
N PRO A 26 10.31 -11.86 6.13
CA PRO A 26 9.88 -11.26 4.88
C PRO A 26 9.91 -9.74 5.03
N MET A 27 10.67 -9.11 4.13
CA MET A 27 10.82 -7.66 4.04
C MET A 27 9.49 -6.94 4.25
N GLY A 28 9.42 -6.07 5.24
CA GLY A 28 8.57 -4.92 5.11
C GLY A 28 7.51 -4.65 6.15
N LEU A 29 7.48 -5.31 7.31
CA LEU A 29 6.43 -5.00 8.31
C LEU A 29 6.85 -3.98 9.39
N ASN A 30 8.10 -3.51 9.41
CA ASN A 30 8.59 -2.57 10.43
C ASN A 30 9.52 -1.47 9.87
N ALA A 31 9.25 -0.94 8.69
CA ALA A 31 9.81 0.36 8.37
C ALA A 31 9.13 1.39 9.29
N PRO A 32 9.88 2.15 10.11
CA PRO A 32 9.27 3.24 10.86
C PRO A 32 8.71 4.21 9.84
N PHE A 33 7.39 4.44 9.91
CA PHE A 33 6.77 5.55 9.19
C PHE A 33 7.52 6.81 9.56
N PRO A 34 7.82 7.71 8.61
CA PRO A 34 8.22 9.06 8.98
C PRO A 34 7.16 9.59 9.93
N GLU A 35 7.63 10.05 11.09
CA GLU A 35 6.81 10.63 12.13
C GLU A 35 5.88 11.68 11.49
N LEU A 36 4.57 11.49 11.68
CA LEU A 36 3.52 12.44 11.30
C LEU A 36 3.59 13.67 12.21
N GLU A 37 4.72 14.37 12.19
CA GLU A 37 4.84 15.70 12.77
C GLU A 37 4.28 16.69 11.76
N ASN A 38 2.98 16.90 11.78
CA ASN A 38 2.19 18.03 11.27
C ASN A 38 0.84 17.63 10.69
N MET A 39 0.12 16.73 11.35
CA MET A 39 -1.33 16.72 11.19
C MET A 39 -1.92 17.62 12.27
N THR A 40 -2.08 18.90 11.98
CA THR A 40 -2.98 19.75 12.76
C THR A 40 -4.39 19.23 12.52
N ALA A 41 -5.00 18.73 13.59
CA ALA A 41 -6.42 18.47 13.65
C ALA A 41 -7.17 19.82 13.70
N ASP A 42 -7.11 20.54 12.60
CA ASP A 42 -7.96 21.69 12.34
C ASP A 42 -8.96 21.26 11.28
N GLY A 43 -10.24 21.29 11.63
CA GLY A 43 -11.36 20.94 10.76
C GLY A 43 -11.60 21.95 9.64
N SER A 44 -10.56 22.36 8.96
CA SER A 44 -10.66 23.07 7.71
C SER A 44 -10.97 22.08 6.60
N GLU A 45 -12.06 22.32 5.87
CA GLU A 45 -12.34 21.71 4.58
C GLU A 45 -11.03 21.72 3.78
N VAL A 46 -10.48 20.51 3.52
CA VAL A 46 -9.34 20.37 2.62
C VAL A 46 -9.89 20.72 1.25
N ASP A 47 -9.55 21.89 0.76
CA ASP A 47 -9.72 22.20 -0.64
C ASP A 47 -9.01 21.09 -1.41
N LEU A 48 -9.77 20.31 -2.17
CA LEU A 48 -9.29 19.19 -3.00
C LEU A 48 -8.43 19.66 -4.18
N GLU A 49 -7.90 20.88 -4.12
CA GLU A 49 -6.83 21.35 -4.99
C GLU A 49 -5.47 20.89 -4.43
N GLY A 50 -5.34 19.58 -4.20
CA GLY A 50 -4.05 18.97 -3.95
C GLY A 50 -3.11 19.30 -5.09
N ASN A 51 -1.91 19.76 -4.75
CA ASN A 51 -0.88 20.14 -5.72
C ASN A 51 -0.30 18.89 -6.42
N VAL A 52 -1.15 18.16 -7.15
CA VAL A 52 -0.74 17.04 -7.99
C VAL A 52 -0.05 17.60 -9.22
N SER A 53 1.19 17.21 -9.43
CA SER A 53 2.01 17.65 -10.56
C SER A 53 1.58 17.06 -11.91
N GLY A 54 0.54 16.19 -11.92
CA GLY A 54 0.00 15.60 -13.14
C GLY A 54 -0.94 16.55 -13.87
N ASP A 55 -1.01 16.41 -15.18
CA ASP A 55 -1.94 17.18 -16.00
C ASP A 55 -3.38 16.72 -15.79
N SER A 56 -4.33 17.67 -15.89
CA SER A 56 -5.74 17.34 -16.06
C SER A 56 -5.95 16.53 -17.33
N LEU A 57 -6.86 15.55 -17.28
CA LEU A 57 -7.13 14.71 -18.44
C LEU A 57 -7.56 15.52 -19.66
N SER A 58 -6.93 15.27 -20.81
CA SER A 58 -7.39 15.78 -22.08
C SER A 58 -8.70 15.10 -22.48
N GLN A 59 -9.49 15.74 -23.38
CA GLN A 59 -10.73 15.13 -23.87
C GLN A 59 -10.51 13.74 -24.48
N THR A 60 -9.40 13.54 -25.19
CA THR A 60 -9.03 12.23 -25.77
C THR A 60 -8.80 11.18 -24.68
N ALA A 61 -8.17 11.56 -23.56
CA ALA A 61 -7.95 10.67 -22.42
C ALA A 61 -9.28 10.34 -21.71
N LEU A 62 -10.18 11.31 -21.57
CA LEU A 62 -11.51 11.08 -21.01
C LEU A 62 -12.34 10.12 -21.89
N ASP A 63 -12.28 10.27 -23.21
CA ASP A 63 -12.96 9.37 -24.15
C ASP A 63 -12.40 7.94 -24.06
N GLU A 64 -11.07 7.79 -23.94
CA GLU A 64 -10.42 6.48 -23.77
C GLU A 64 -10.80 5.86 -22.41
N LEU A 65 -10.80 6.63 -21.34
CA LEU A 65 -11.19 6.19 -20.01
C LEU A 65 -12.64 5.69 -19.99
N ALA A 66 -13.55 6.43 -20.63
CA ALA A 66 -14.95 6.05 -20.74
C ALA A 66 -15.19 4.82 -21.64
N ALA A 67 -14.35 4.63 -22.67
CA ALA A 67 -14.46 3.52 -23.61
C ALA A 67 -13.80 2.23 -23.10
N SER A 68 -12.84 2.33 -22.18
CA SER A 68 -12.06 1.20 -21.67
C SER A 68 -12.77 0.51 -20.49
N GLY A 69 -13.30 -0.69 -20.74
CA GLY A 69 -13.86 -1.52 -19.66
C GLY A 69 -12.82 -1.92 -18.62
N GLU A 70 -11.54 -1.98 -18.98
CA GLU A 70 -10.44 -2.33 -18.07
C GLU A 70 -10.09 -1.23 -17.06
N LEU A 71 -10.44 0.03 -17.36
CA LEU A 71 -10.26 1.18 -16.50
C LEU A 71 -11.53 1.57 -15.73
N ALA A 72 -12.63 0.84 -15.95
CA ALA A 72 -13.89 1.06 -15.24
C ALA A 72 -13.79 0.64 -13.77
N ASP A 73 -13.05 -0.43 -13.49
CA ASP A 73 -12.78 -0.89 -12.14
C ASP A 73 -11.62 -0.10 -11.55
N ARG A 74 -11.86 0.65 -10.48
CA ARG A 74 -10.88 1.54 -9.85
C ARG A 74 -10.61 1.22 -8.40
N SER A 75 -11.28 0.20 -7.87
CA SER A 75 -11.23 -0.15 -6.46
C SER A 75 -10.35 -1.36 -6.22
N ILE A 76 -9.36 -1.21 -5.37
CA ILE A 76 -8.49 -2.27 -4.87
C ILE A 76 -8.96 -2.67 -3.47
N TYR A 77 -9.41 -3.92 -3.28
CA TYR A 77 -9.98 -4.40 -2.04
C TYR A 77 -8.97 -5.13 -1.16
N PHE A 78 -9.08 -4.89 0.16
CA PHE A 78 -8.16 -5.43 1.16
C PHE A 78 -8.85 -6.38 2.14
N ASP A 79 -8.07 -7.28 2.71
CA ASP A 79 -8.50 -8.11 3.80
C ASP A 79 -8.70 -7.30 5.09
N TYR A 80 -9.39 -7.91 6.05
CA TYR A 80 -9.60 -7.29 7.34
C TYR A 80 -8.26 -6.97 8.02
N ASP A 81 -8.14 -5.73 8.47
CA ASP A 81 -6.92 -5.25 9.15
C ASP A 81 -5.64 -5.42 8.33
N ARG A 82 -5.75 -5.36 7.00
CA ARG A 82 -4.63 -5.48 6.06
C ARG A 82 -4.58 -4.33 5.08
N TYR A 83 -3.36 -4.05 4.61
CA TYR A 83 -3.05 -3.08 3.54
C TYR A 83 -2.15 -3.70 2.46
N ALA A 84 -1.87 -5.00 2.52
CA ALA A 84 -1.17 -5.73 1.47
C ALA A 84 -2.09 -5.90 0.25
N ILE A 85 -1.61 -5.50 -0.92
CA ILE A 85 -2.33 -5.66 -2.19
C ILE A 85 -2.33 -7.14 -2.56
N LYS A 86 -3.50 -7.68 -2.89
CA LYS A 86 -3.66 -9.05 -3.35
C LYS A 86 -3.21 -9.18 -4.81
N GLU A 87 -2.75 -10.37 -5.16
CA GLU A 87 -2.25 -10.68 -6.51
C GLU A 87 -3.30 -10.42 -7.60
N GLU A 88 -4.58 -10.65 -7.29
CA GLU A 88 -5.70 -10.43 -8.22
C GLU A 88 -5.82 -8.97 -8.71
N PHE A 89 -5.32 -7.98 -7.97
CA PHE A 89 -5.37 -6.56 -8.35
C PHE A 89 -4.13 -6.07 -9.11
N GLN A 90 -3.10 -6.90 -9.31
CA GLN A 90 -1.89 -6.50 -10.03
C GLN A 90 -2.18 -6.10 -11.49
N GLY A 91 -3.07 -6.82 -12.15
CA GLY A 91 -3.49 -6.50 -13.52
C GLY A 91 -4.21 -5.17 -13.61
N LEU A 92 -5.15 -4.91 -12.67
CA LEU A 92 -5.88 -3.65 -12.57
C LEU A 92 -4.91 -2.48 -12.38
N ILE A 93 -4.00 -2.58 -11.42
CA ILE A 93 -2.99 -1.53 -11.17
C ILE A 93 -2.09 -1.33 -12.39
N GLY A 94 -1.73 -2.42 -13.09
CA GLY A 94 -0.95 -2.35 -14.33
C GLY A 94 -1.64 -1.56 -15.44
N ASN A 95 -2.95 -1.76 -15.65
CA ASN A 95 -3.74 -1.03 -16.63
C ASN A 95 -3.81 0.46 -16.30
N HIS A 96 -4.05 0.81 -15.02
CA HIS A 96 -4.03 2.19 -14.57
C HIS A 96 -2.64 2.83 -14.71
N ALA A 97 -1.55 2.13 -14.36
CA ALA A 97 -0.20 2.64 -14.54
C ALA A 97 0.12 2.94 -16.01
N ALA A 98 -0.28 2.06 -16.95
CA ALA A 98 -0.10 2.27 -18.36
C ALA A 98 -0.86 3.51 -18.87
N PHE A 99 -2.11 3.70 -18.42
CA PHE A 99 -2.92 4.86 -18.75
C PHE A 99 -2.32 6.16 -18.21
N ILE A 100 -1.92 6.18 -16.91
CA ILE A 100 -1.31 7.34 -16.27
C ILE A 100 -0.03 7.76 -17.00
N ASN A 101 0.86 6.80 -17.30
CA ASN A 101 2.10 7.07 -18.01
C ASN A 101 1.86 7.57 -19.44
N LYS A 102 0.86 7.04 -20.14
CA LYS A 102 0.52 7.44 -21.52
C LYS A 102 0.01 8.88 -21.61
N HIS A 103 -0.78 9.30 -20.62
CA HIS A 103 -1.45 10.59 -20.66
C HIS A 103 -0.85 11.63 -19.69
N SER A 104 0.21 11.27 -18.96
CA SER A 104 0.79 12.10 -17.86
C SER A 104 -0.28 12.54 -16.85
N ALA A 105 -1.25 11.66 -16.59
CA ALA A 105 -2.42 11.97 -15.79
C ALA A 105 -2.06 12.12 -14.31
N GLY A 106 -2.59 13.15 -13.65
CA GLY A 106 -2.60 13.25 -12.20
C GLY A 106 -3.65 12.32 -11.59
N VAL A 107 -3.33 11.70 -10.46
CA VAL A 107 -4.25 10.81 -9.75
C VAL A 107 -4.25 11.07 -8.24
N VAL A 108 -5.42 10.86 -7.63
CA VAL A 108 -5.60 10.85 -6.19
C VAL A 108 -6.06 9.44 -5.79
N ILE A 109 -5.41 8.87 -4.79
CA ILE A 109 -5.78 7.54 -4.27
C ILE A 109 -6.46 7.72 -2.92
N TYR A 110 -7.73 7.32 -2.85
CA TYR A 110 -8.57 7.44 -1.68
C TYR A 110 -8.59 6.13 -0.88
N GLY A 111 -8.01 6.15 0.33
CA GLY A 111 -7.95 4.98 1.19
C GLY A 111 -9.12 4.92 2.16
N ASN A 112 -9.80 3.78 2.21
CA ASN A 112 -10.99 3.54 3.03
C ASN A 112 -10.79 2.35 3.97
N ALA A 113 -11.48 2.37 5.10
CA ALA A 113 -11.56 1.29 6.08
C ALA A 113 -13.03 0.95 6.36
N ASP A 114 -13.29 -0.22 6.95
CA ASP A 114 -14.61 -0.52 7.48
C ASP A 114 -14.82 0.17 8.85
N TYR A 115 -16.06 0.21 9.34
CA TYR A 115 -16.46 0.95 10.54
C TYR A 115 -15.85 0.42 11.86
N ARG A 116 -15.18 -0.73 11.84
CA ARG A 116 -14.67 -1.39 13.05
C ARG A 116 -13.32 -0.81 13.47
N GLY A 117 -13.24 -0.34 14.71
CA GLY A 117 -12.03 0.25 15.27
C GLY A 117 -12.25 1.67 15.79
N SER A 118 -11.17 2.37 16.13
CA SER A 118 -11.26 3.81 16.41
C SER A 118 -11.09 4.62 15.13
N HIS A 119 -11.63 5.83 15.13
CA HIS A 119 -11.53 6.75 14.00
C HIS A 119 -10.07 6.98 13.57
N GLU A 120 -9.18 7.24 14.53
CA GLU A 120 -7.75 7.48 14.28
C GLU A 120 -7.07 6.24 13.68
N TYR A 121 -7.42 5.06 14.19
CA TYR A 121 -6.91 3.81 13.64
C TYR A 121 -7.35 3.61 12.19
N ASN A 122 -8.63 3.81 11.89
CA ASN A 122 -9.18 3.63 10.55
C ASN A 122 -8.64 4.68 9.57
N LEU A 123 -8.44 5.92 10.02
CA LEU A 123 -7.78 6.95 9.23
C LEU A 123 -6.35 6.52 8.86
N ALA A 124 -5.57 6.03 9.82
CA ALA A 124 -4.21 5.53 9.58
C ALA A 124 -4.21 4.28 8.68
N LEU A 125 -5.18 3.37 8.82
CA LEU A 125 -5.29 2.18 7.98
C LEU A 125 -5.67 2.52 6.54
N GLY A 126 -6.61 3.46 6.35
CA GLY A 126 -6.94 4.00 5.02
C GLY A 126 -5.72 4.61 4.34
N GLN A 127 -4.95 5.42 5.07
CA GLN A 127 -3.72 6.01 4.53
C GLN A 127 -2.69 4.94 4.12
N LYS A 128 -2.50 3.88 4.91
CA LYS A 128 -1.62 2.76 4.56
C LYS A 128 -2.04 2.07 3.26
N ARG A 129 -3.34 1.89 3.04
CA ARG A 129 -3.90 1.31 1.81
C ARG A 129 -3.63 2.19 0.60
N ALA A 130 -3.90 3.49 0.72
CA ALA A 130 -3.61 4.46 -0.34
C ALA A 130 -2.11 4.47 -0.71
N VAL A 131 -1.24 4.51 0.30
CA VAL A 131 0.23 4.48 0.11
C VAL A 131 0.68 3.16 -0.54
N ALA A 132 0.09 2.02 -0.19
CA ALA A 132 0.42 0.74 -0.83
C ALA A 132 0.11 0.75 -2.34
N VAL A 133 -1.03 1.32 -2.74
CA VAL A 133 -1.37 1.48 -4.17
C VAL A 133 -0.44 2.47 -4.86
N LYS A 134 -0.13 3.62 -4.24
CA LYS A 134 0.86 4.57 -4.74
C LYS A 134 2.21 3.89 -5.01
N GLN A 135 2.73 3.13 -4.06
CA GLN A 135 4.00 2.40 -4.22
C GLN A 135 3.95 1.36 -5.34
N ALA A 136 2.81 0.70 -5.54
CA ALA A 136 2.64 -0.25 -6.63
C ALA A 136 2.63 0.44 -8.00
N LEU A 137 2.00 1.61 -8.13
CA LEU A 137 2.03 2.44 -9.34
C LEU A 137 3.44 2.97 -9.63
N GLU A 138 4.15 3.43 -8.59
CA GLU A 138 5.55 3.87 -8.68
C GLU A 138 6.47 2.74 -9.18
N ALA A 139 6.30 1.54 -8.67
CA ALA A 139 7.06 0.36 -9.12
C ALA A 139 6.83 0.03 -10.61
N LEU A 140 5.71 0.48 -11.18
CA LEU A 140 5.35 0.39 -12.59
C LEU A 140 5.75 1.64 -13.41
N GLY A 141 6.54 2.53 -12.82
CA GLY A 141 7.12 3.69 -13.49
C GLY A 141 6.26 4.95 -13.52
N VAL A 142 5.19 5.00 -12.72
CA VAL A 142 4.41 6.24 -12.56
C VAL A 142 5.20 7.22 -11.68
N ASP A 143 5.24 8.50 -12.09
CA ASP A 143 5.90 9.55 -11.31
C ASP A 143 5.16 9.76 -9.97
N MET A 144 5.90 9.70 -8.86
CA MET A 144 5.34 9.92 -7.51
C MET A 144 4.69 11.30 -7.35
N SER A 145 5.19 12.31 -8.07
CA SER A 145 4.65 13.67 -8.04
C SER A 145 3.27 13.79 -8.71
N ALA A 146 2.91 12.83 -9.56
CA ALA A 146 1.59 12.74 -10.17
C ALA A 146 0.56 12.01 -9.28
N ILE A 147 0.98 11.49 -8.10
CA ILE A 147 0.12 10.67 -7.25
C ILE A 147 -0.02 11.29 -5.87
N GLU A 148 -1.23 11.71 -5.54
CA GLU A 148 -1.62 12.10 -4.18
C GLU A 148 -2.33 10.95 -3.46
N THR A 149 -2.31 10.96 -2.12
CA THR A 149 -3.01 9.97 -1.30
C THR A 149 -3.83 10.69 -0.23
N VAL A 150 -5.09 10.31 -0.13
CA VAL A 150 -6.04 10.83 0.87
C VAL A 150 -6.67 9.65 1.60
N SER A 151 -6.82 9.76 2.90
CA SER A 151 -7.55 8.76 3.68
C SER A 151 -8.89 9.32 4.15
N PHE A 152 -9.94 8.57 3.88
CA PHE A 152 -11.26 8.79 4.48
C PHE A 152 -11.52 7.93 5.72
N GLY A 153 -10.57 7.02 6.04
CA GLY A 153 -10.80 6.11 7.16
C GLY A 153 -12.13 5.37 7.03
N GLU A 154 -13.02 5.52 8.00
CA GLU A 154 -14.34 4.89 8.05
C GLU A 154 -15.49 5.81 7.62
N GLU A 155 -15.21 7.04 7.17
CA GLU A 155 -16.25 8.03 6.90
C GLU A 155 -17.27 7.58 5.83
N HIS A 156 -16.82 6.78 4.87
CA HIS A 156 -17.66 6.21 3.82
C HIS A 156 -18.08 4.76 4.10
N ALA A 157 -17.86 4.26 5.31
CA ALA A 157 -18.16 2.88 5.66
C ALA A 157 -19.65 2.67 5.93
N ASN A 158 -20.16 1.52 5.47
CA ASN A 158 -21.50 1.09 5.84
C ASN A 158 -21.49 0.52 7.26
N GLN A 159 -22.05 1.27 8.22
CA GLN A 159 -22.13 0.87 9.63
C GLN A 159 -23.05 -0.33 9.88
N GLU A 160 -23.89 -0.67 8.94
CA GLU A 160 -24.79 -1.82 9.01
C GLU A 160 -24.21 -3.08 8.35
N CYS A 161 -23.01 -3.00 7.80
CA CYS A 161 -22.37 -4.14 7.17
C CYS A 161 -22.07 -5.25 8.19
N THR A 162 -22.14 -6.50 7.76
CA THR A 162 -21.84 -7.67 8.58
C THR A 162 -20.96 -8.66 7.80
N GLY A 163 -19.96 -9.25 8.47
CA GLY A 163 -19.14 -10.29 7.89
C GLY A 163 -18.49 -9.87 6.57
N SER A 164 -18.83 -10.55 5.47
CA SER A 164 -18.25 -10.32 4.15
C SER A 164 -18.68 -9.01 3.50
N THR A 165 -19.87 -8.46 3.85
CA THR A 165 -20.34 -7.21 3.23
C THR A 165 -19.48 -6.00 3.59
N CYS A 166 -18.82 -6.00 4.77
CA CYS A 166 -17.85 -4.98 5.12
C CYS A 166 -16.60 -5.00 4.21
N GLY A 167 -16.43 -6.04 3.40
CA GLY A 167 -15.36 -6.11 2.41
C GLY A 167 -15.35 -4.99 1.40
N GLN A 168 -16.52 -4.45 1.09
CA GLN A 168 -16.68 -3.35 0.14
C GLN A 168 -16.13 -2.02 0.67
N ASP A 169 -16.07 -1.86 2.00
CA ASP A 169 -15.57 -0.65 2.64
C ASP A 169 -14.03 -0.64 2.71
N ARG A 170 -13.40 -1.83 2.72
CA ARG A 170 -11.96 -1.99 2.82
C ARG A 170 -11.29 -1.89 1.46
N ARG A 171 -11.14 -0.67 0.95
CA ARG A 171 -10.62 -0.45 -0.39
C ARG A 171 -9.73 0.78 -0.51
N ALA A 172 -9.03 0.86 -1.60
CA ALA A 172 -8.43 2.08 -2.10
C ALA A 172 -8.94 2.34 -3.52
N ASP A 173 -9.41 3.54 -3.76
CA ASP A 173 -10.01 3.95 -5.03
C ASP A 173 -9.05 4.87 -5.79
N ILE A 174 -8.92 4.68 -7.11
CA ILE A 174 -8.11 5.53 -7.99
C ILE A 174 -9.02 6.56 -8.63
N GLY A 175 -8.81 7.85 -8.33
CA GLY A 175 -9.48 8.98 -8.98
C GLY A 175 -8.52 9.74 -9.88
N TYR A 176 -8.98 10.22 -11.02
CA TYR A 176 -8.18 11.02 -11.94
C TYR A 176 -8.45 12.51 -11.78
N VAL A 177 -7.40 13.32 -11.85
CA VAL A 177 -7.53 14.77 -11.77
C VAL A 177 -8.19 15.31 -13.05
N GLY A 178 -9.27 16.09 -12.89
CA GLY A 178 -9.98 16.72 -14.02
C GLY A 178 -11.06 15.84 -14.66
N GLU A 179 -11.48 14.78 -13.98
CA GLU A 179 -12.61 13.94 -14.37
C GLU A 179 -13.95 14.52 -13.91
#